data_977fcb21b11ad97b93fccaca9de9091f
#
_entry.id   977fcb21b11ad97b93fccaca9de9091f
#
_cell.length_a   1.000
_cell.length_b   1.000
_cell.length_c   1.000
_cell.angle_alpha   90.00
_cell.angle_beta   90.00
_cell.angle_gamma   90.00
#
_symmetry.space_group_name_H-M   'P 1'
#
loop_
_entity.id
_entity.type
_entity.pdbx_description
1 polymer ?
#
loop_
_entity_poly.entity_id
_entity_poly.type
_entity_poly.pdbx_seq_one_letter_code
_entity_poly.pdbx_strand_id
1 'polypeptide(L)'
;LKQHLSKIKPEWKLPIVEIAIPSLKEMSEEQFGRFRSTLAELINADGKVTLFEYALEKIVTHQLEVVYSKKADPEITHTNLNKLGGEISLLISAIAHETTGNPEEAWNAAIQTLSVKLKEKFTFIKQSDCTFDAVDQALEELGKSSGAVKKSFLNAALHSIAQDGISNREEMEWIRAMAAAIDSPLPLM
;
A
#
# COMPACT_ATOMS: atom_id res chain seq x y z
N LEU A 1 -0.36 -29.69 0.53
CA LEU A 1 -0.70 -28.28 0.26
C LEU A 1 0.53 -27.54 -0.26
N LYS A 2 1.67 -27.52 0.44
CA LYS A 2 2.92 -26.81 0.00
C LYS A 2 3.34 -27.13 -1.43
N GLN A 3 3.26 -28.41 -1.88
CA GLN A 3 3.61 -28.82 -3.25
C GLN A 3 2.68 -28.24 -4.34
N HIS A 4 1.46 -27.86 -4.01
CA HIS A 4 0.56 -27.21 -4.96
C HIS A 4 0.73 -25.70 -4.96
N LEU A 5 1.02 -25.10 -3.80
CA LEU A 5 1.26 -23.66 -3.67
C LEU A 5 2.52 -23.20 -4.43
N SER A 6 3.57 -24.04 -4.45
CA SER A 6 4.80 -23.72 -5.21
C SER A 6 4.62 -23.73 -6.74
N LYS A 7 3.48 -24.25 -7.24
CA LYS A 7 3.14 -24.25 -8.68
C LYS A 7 2.28 -23.06 -9.08
N ILE A 8 1.79 -22.27 -8.11
CA ILE A 8 0.99 -21.08 -8.39
C ILE A 8 1.94 -20.01 -8.93
N LYS A 9 1.69 -19.56 -10.14
CA LYS A 9 2.44 -18.47 -10.72
C LYS A 9 2.20 -17.19 -9.91
N PRO A 10 3.21 -16.32 -9.74
CA PRO A 10 3.08 -15.07 -8.98
C PRO A 10 1.85 -14.25 -9.36
N GLU A 11 1.56 -14.16 -10.68
CA GLU A 11 0.43 -13.41 -11.21
C GLU A 11 -0.95 -13.93 -10.78
N TRP A 12 -1.06 -15.13 -10.21
CA TRP A 12 -2.32 -15.74 -9.77
C TRP A 12 -2.54 -15.62 -8.27
N LYS A 13 -1.52 -15.25 -7.51
CA LYS A 13 -1.59 -15.23 -6.05
C LYS A 13 -2.63 -14.23 -5.54
N LEU A 14 -2.58 -12.97 -6.02
CA LEU A 14 -3.53 -11.94 -5.59
C LEU A 14 -4.97 -12.23 -6.07
N PRO A 15 -5.24 -12.59 -7.33
CA PRO A 15 -6.57 -13.02 -7.76
C PRO A 15 -7.15 -14.17 -6.95
N ILE A 16 -6.33 -15.17 -6.55
CA ILE A 16 -6.80 -16.28 -5.69
C ILE A 16 -7.23 -15.75 -4.33
N VAL A 17 -6.49 -14.83 -3.75
CA VAL A 17 -6.86 -14.20 -2.48
C VAL A 17 -8.14 -13.39 -2.61
N GLU A 18 -8.28 -12.59 -3.67
CA GLU A 18 -9.50 -11.82 -3.94
C GLU A 18 -10.74 -12.72 -4.05
N ILE A 19 -10.62 -13.89 -4.68
CA ILE A 19 -11.68 -14.89 -4.75
C ILE A 19 -12.00 -15.47 -3.36
N ALA A 20 -11.02 -15.59 -2.47
CA ALA A 20 -11.22 -16.11 -1.13
C ALA A 20 -11.88 -15.09 -0.16
N ILE A 21 -11.74 -13.79 -0.40
CA ILE A 21 -12.25 -12.72 0.47
C ILE A 21 -13.73 -12.90 0.86
N PRO A 22 -14.67 -13.17 -0.06
CA PRO A 22 -16.07 -13.37 0.33
C PRO A 22 -16.26 -14.47 1.38
N SER A 23 -15.58 -15.60 1.23
CA SER A 23 -15.65 -16.70 2.20
C SER A 23 -14.96 -16.34 3.54
N LEU A 24 -13.88 -15.55 3.49
CA LEU A 24 -13.20 -15.08 4.69
C LEU A 24 -14.07 -14.07 5.48
N LYS A 25 -14.96 -13.35 4.81
CA LYS A 25 -15.92 -12.44 5.44
C LYS A 25 -17.03 -13.15 6.23
N GLU A 26 -17.18 -14.46 6.08
CA GLU A 26 -18.15 -15.29 6.82
C GLU A 26 -17.58 -15.86 8.13
N MET A 27 -16.31 -15.61 8.46
CA MET A 27 -15.71 -16.05 9.72
C MET A 27 -16.39 -15.38 10.92
N SER A 28 -16.35 -16.05 12.09
CA SER A 28 -16.68 -15.38 13.35
C SER A 28 -15.55 -14.40 13.77
N GLU A 29 -15.85 -13.46 14.69
CA GLU A 29 -14.81 -12.54 15.23
C GLU A 29 -13.61 -13.31 15.81
N GLU A 30 -13.85 -14.43 16.50
CA GLU A 30 -12.80 -15.30 17.05
C GLU A 30 -11.96 -15.96 15.95
N GLN A 31 -12.61 -16.43 14.87
CA GLN A 31 -11.92 -17.01 13.72
C GLN A 31 -11.10 -15.97 12.99
N PHE A 32 -11.63 -14.76 12.82
CA PHE A 32 -10.90 -13.65 12.23
C PHE A 32 -9.67 -13.26 13.06
N GLY A 33 -9.77 -13.17 14.38
CA GLY A 33 -8.64 -12.91 15.26
C GLY A 33 -7.52 -13.96 15.10
N ARG A 34 -7.88 -15.26 15.07
CA ARG A 34 -6.91 -16.35 14.83
C ARG A 34 -6.32 -16.31 13.42
N PHE A 35 -7.12 -16.02 12.42
CA PHE A 35 -6.66 -15.88 11.04
C PHE A 35 -5.62 -14.77 10.92
N ARG A 36 -5.89 -13.59 11.49
CA ARG A 36 -4.99 -12.44 11.48
C ARG A 36 -3.64 -12.76 12.15
N SER A 37 -3.66 -13.40 13.33
CA SER A 37 -2.44 -13.81 14.03
C SER A 37 -1.62 -14.79 13.18
N THR A 38 -2.28 -15.79 12.60
CA THR A 38 -1.62 -16.80 11.76
C THR A 38 -1.04 -16.18 10.47
N LEU A 39 -1.75 -15.21 9.86
CA LEU A 39 -1.25 -14.49 8.69
C LEU A 39 0.03 -13.72 9.02
N ALA A 40 0.03 -12.97 10.13
CA ALA A 40 1.20 -12.24 10.61
C ALA A 40 2.38 -13.17 10.93
N GLU A 41 2.14 -14.31 11.57
CA GLU A 41 3.17 -15.32 11.84
C GLU A 41 3.75 -15.89 10.55
N LEU A 42 2.93 -16.17 9.54
CA LEU A 42 3.38 -16.71 8.26
C LEU A 42 4.22 -15.70 7.47
N ILE A 43 3.84 -14.45 7.47
CA ILE A 43 4.58 -13.35 6.81
C ILE A 43 5.96 -13.17 7.44
N ASN A 44 6.04 -13.28 8.76
CA ASN A 44 7.29 -13.11 9.50
C ASN A 44 8.11 -14.41 9.66
N ALA A 45 7.66 -15.53 9.09
CA ALA A 45 8.22 -16.87 9.38
C ALA A 45 9.69 -17.05 8.95
N ASP A 46 10.15 -16.38 7.91
CA ASP A 46 11.54 -16.43 7.42
C ASP A 46 12.38 -15.22 7.86
N GLY A 47 11.78 -14.29 8.64
CA GLY A 47 12.44 -13.07 9.13
C GLY A 47 12.68 -12.01 8.07
N LYS A 48 12.06 -12.16 6.88
CA LYS A 48 12.11 -11.19 5.79
C LYS A 48 10.72 -11.02 5.20
N VAL A 49 10.16 -9.83 5.34
CA VAL A 49 8.89 -9.49 4.71
C VAL A 49 9.17 -9.00 3.29
N THR A 50 8.62 -9.67 2.31
CA THR A 50 8.68 -9.20 0.92
C THR A 50 7.59 -8.16 0.67
N LEU A 51 7.79 -7.33 -0.35
CA LEU A 51 6.80 -6.35 -0.79
C LEU A 51 5.44 -7.00 -1.10
N PHE A 52 5.46 -8.16 -1.74
CA PHE A 52 4.24 -8.91 -2.05
C PHE A 52 3.51 -9.37 -0.78
N GLU A 53 4.21 -9.90 0.22
CA GLU A 53 3.61 -10.35 1.48
C GLU A 53 3.01 -9.20 2.26
N TYR A 54 3.70 -8.07 2.31
CA TYR A 54 3.19 -6.84 2.89
C TYR A 54 1.92 -6.36 2.17
N ALA A 55 1.96 -6.27 0.83
CA ALA A 55 0.81 -5.87 0.02
C ALA A 55 -0.39 -6.79 0.24
N LEU A 56 -0.14 -8.11 0.27
CA LEU A 56 -1.16 -9.11 0.51
C LEU A 56 -1.80 -8.96 1.89
N GLU A 57 -1.00 -8.79 2.93
CA GLU A 57 -1.49 -8.55 4.29
C GLU A 57 -2.39 -7.32 4.33
N LYS A 58 -1.95 -6.21 3.76
CA LYS A 58 -2.72 -4.96 3.76
C LYS A 58 -4.05 -5.09 3.04
N ILE A 59 -4.08 -5.68 1.85
CA ILE A 59 -5.31 -5.88 1.08
C ILE A 59 -6.27 -6.79 1.84
N VAL A 60 -5.80 -7.92 2.36
CA VAL A 60 -6.64 -8.90 3.07
C VAL A 60 -7.16 -8.31 4.37
N THR A 61 -6.28 -7.75 5.20
CA THR A 61 -6.65 -7.18 6.49
C THR A 61 -7.64 -6.04 6.31
N HIS A 62 -7.39 -5.12 5.40
CA HIS A 62 -8.29 -4.01 5.11
C HIS A 62 -9.68 -4.49 4.68
N GLN A 63 -9.75 -5.42 3.71
CA GLN A 63 -11.01 -5.96 3.21
C GLN A 63 -11.85 -6.70 4.27
N LEU A 64 -11.18 -7.31 5.24
CA LEU A 64 -11.84 -8.02 6.34
C LEU A 64 -12.18 -7.08 7.50
N GLU A 65 -11.34 -6.10 7.81
CA GLU A 65 -11.60 -5.13 8.87
C GLU A 65 -12.90 -4.34 8.65
N VAL A 66 -13.26 -4.04 7.41
CA VAL A 66 -14.56 -3.43 7.08
C VAL A 66 -15.74 -4.22 7.65
N VAL A 67 -15.62 -5.55 7.75
CA VAL A 67 -16.68 -6.43 8.26
C VAL A 67 -16.61 -6.61 9.78
N TYR A 68 -15.40 -6.74 10.32
CA TYR A 68 -15.17 -7.15 11.71
C TYR A 68 -14.84 -5.99 12.64
N SER A 69 -14.32 -4.86 12.15
CA SER A 69 -14.11 -3.71 13.01
C SER A 69 -15.33 -2.79 12.98
N LYS A 70 -15.86 -2.54 14.18
CA LYS A 70 -16.88 -1.49 14.42
C LYS A 70 -16.22 -0.09 14.43
N LYS A 71 -15.07 0.09 13.74
CA LYS A 71 -14.42 1.40 13.68
C LYS A 71 -15.34 2.35 12.93
N ALA A 72 -15.67 3.45 13.56
CA ALA A 72 -16.23 4.60 12.85
C ALA A 72 -15.24 5.04 11.76
N ASP A 73 -15.78 5.58 10.66
CA ASP A 73 -14.94 6.17 9.63
C ASP A 73 -13.91 7.13 10.27
N PRO A 74 -12.63 7.06 9.85
CA PRO A 74 -11.60 7.90 10.44
C PRO A 74 -11.98 9.38 10.29
N GLU A 75 -11.86 10.14 11.37
CA GLU A 75 -12.08 11.58 11.33
C GLU A 75 -11.11 12.22 10.33
N ILE A 76 -11.65 12.99 9.38
CA ILE A 76 -10.84 13.69 8.39
C ILE A 76 -10.12 14.87 9.06
N THR A 77 -8.83 14.72 9.29
CA THR A 77 -7.97 15.75 9.91
C THR A 77 -7.12 16.51 8.89
N HIS A 78 -6.88 15.93 7.70
CA HIS A 78 -6.02 16.51 6.67
C HIS A 78 -6.81 16.83 5.40
N THR A 79 -7.00 18.10 5.12
CA THR A 79 -7.70 18.58 3.91
C THR A 79 -6.77 19.08 2.81
N ASN A 80 -5.44 19.10 3.08
CA ASN A 80 -4.42 19.47 2.10
C ASN A 80 -3.09 18.73 2.40
N LEU A 81 -2.27 18.55 1.36
CA LEU A 81 -0.98 17.86 1.43
C LEU A 81 0.09 18.59 2.26
N ASN A 82 -0.12 19.87 2.60
CA ASN A 82 0.89 20.69 3.28
C ASN A 82 1.33 20.17 4.64
N LYS A 83 0.45 19.45 5.31
CA LYS A 83 0.70 18.91 6.65
C LYS A 83 1.27 17.48 6.64
N LEU A 84 1.31 16.86 5.47
CA LEU A 84 1.74 15.48 5.25
C LEU A 84 3.05 15.41 4.45
N GLY A 85 3.90 16.44 4.55
CA GLY A 85 5.14 16.50 3.77
C GLY A 85 6.09 15.35 4.04
N GLY A 86 6.23 14.94 5.30
CA GLY A 86 7.06 13.80 5.71
C GLY A 86 6.48 12.47 5.23
N GLU A 87 5.20 12.24 5.47
CA GLU A 87 4.48 11.02 5.10
C GLU A 87 4.47 10.82 3.58
N ILE A 88 4.15 11.84 2.81
CA ILE A 88 4.19 11.80 1.34
C ILE A 88 5.61 11.56 0.83
N SER A 89 6.61 12.23 1.41
CA SER A 89 8.02 12.00 1.07
C SER A 89 8.41 10.54 1.26
N LEU A 90 8.07 9.96 2.41
CA LEU A 90 8.36 8.57 2.73
C LEU A 90 7.67 7.61 1.77
N LEU A 91 6.35 7.76 1.57
CA LEU A 91 5.56 6.86 0.75
C LEU A 91 5.98 6.89 -0.72
N ILE A 92 6.19 8.08 -1.30
CA ILE A 92 6.66 8.21 -2.69
C ILE A 92 8.09 7.69 -2.83
N SER A 93 8.98 7.91 -1.83
CA SER A 93 10.33 7.35 -1.86
C SER A 93 10.32 5.82 -1.76
N ALA A 94 9.48 5.26 -0.90
CA ALA A 94 9.31 3.80 -0.81
C ALA A 94 8.87 3.19 -2.16
N ILE A 95 7.91 3.81 -2.85
CA ILE A 95 7.48 3.39 -4.19
C ILE A 95 8.64 3.52 -5.18
N ALA A 96 9.33 4.65 -5.19
CA ALA A 96 10.42 4.91 -6.12
C ALA A 96 11.59 3.93 -5.97
N HIS A 97 11.91 3.48 -4.76
CA HIS A 97 12.94 2.46 -4.51
C HIS A 97 12.57 1.07 -5.02
N GLU A 98 11.29 0.79 -5.22
CA GLU A 98 10.80 -0.50 -5.75
C GLU A 98 10.64 -0.49 -7.28
N THR A 99 10.82 0.65 -7.94
CA THR A 99 10.76 0.70 -9.41
C THR A 99 11.99 0.04 -10.05
N THR A 100 11.83 -0.47 -11.25
CA THR A 100 12.92 -1.08 -12.02
C THR A 100 13.90 -0.06 -12.59
N GLY A 101 13.51 1.23 -12.62
CA GLY A 101 14.28 2.34 -13.15
C GLY A 101 15.17 3.04 -12.11
N ASN A 102 15.47 4.31 -12.36
CA ASN A 102 16.20 5.15 -11.43
C ASN A 102 15.25 5.70 -10.34
N PRO A 103 15.46 5.38 -9.05
CA PRO A 103 14.57 5.81 -7.98
C PRO A 103 14.41 7.34 -7.86
N GLU A 104 15.47 8.12 -8.10
CA GLU A 104 15.38 9.58 -8.06
C GLU A 104 14.55 10.14 -9.20
N GLU A 105 14.63 9.55 -10.40
CA GLU A 105 13.82 9.96 -11.54
C GLU A 105 12.35 9.60 -11.31
N ALA A 106 12.06 8.41 -10.78
CA ALA A 106 10.72 7.97 -10.41
C ALA A 106 10.11 8.88 -9.33
N TRP A 107 10.89 9.23 -8.30
CA TRP A 107 10.47 10.17 -7.27
C TRP A 107 10.21 11.58 -7.85
N ASN A 108 11.10 12.09 -8.69
CA ASN A 108 10.94 13.39 -9.34
C ASN A 108 9.67 13.43 -10.22
N ALA A 109 9.40 12.38 -10.98
CA ALA A 109 8.21 12.27 -11.81
C ALA A 109 6.93 12.35 -10.95
N ALA A 110 6.89 11.66 -9.82
CA ALA A 110 5.79 11.73 -8.88
C ALA A 110 5.60 13.14 -8.30
N ILE A 111 6.66 13.75 -7.77
CA ILE A 111 6.59 15.08 -7.13
C ILE A 111 6.20 16.18 -8.12
N GLN A 112 6.55 16.03 -9.38
CA GLN A 112 6.14 16.99 -10.42
C GLN A 112 4.62 17.06 -10.62
N THR A 113 3.88 16.03 -10.28
CA THR A 113 2.41 16.02 -10.36
C THR A 113 1.75 16.78 -9.21
N LEU A 114 2.47 16.99 -8.11
CA LEU A 114 2.00 17.73 -6.96
C LEU A 114 2.13 19.25 -7.20
N SER A 115 1.31 20.03 -6.51
CA SER A 115 1.30 21.49 -6.68
C SER A 115 2.69 22.09 -6.48
N VAL A 116 3.09 23.01 -7.37
CA VAL A 116 4.41 23.70 -7.36
C VAL A 116 4.75 24.33 -6.01
N LYS A 117 3.74 24.88 -5.31
CA LYS A 117 3.93 25.50 -3.98
C LYS A 117 4.33 24.53 -2.87
N LEU A 118 4.26 23.22 -3.14
CA LEU A 118 4.52 22.16 -2.17
C LEU A 118 5.86 21.44 -2.40
N LYS A 119 6.46 21.59 -3.57
CA LYS A 119 7.65 20.81 -3.98
C LYS A 119 8.82 20.95 -3.01
N GLU A 120 9.03 22.13 -2.44
CA GLU A 120 10.09 22.39 -1.47
C GLU A 120 9.90 21.69 -0.11
N LYS A 121 8.70 21.14 0.15
CA LYS A 121 8.38 20.42 1.38
C LYS A 121 8.63 18.93 1.30
N PHE A 122 8.88 18.41 0.10
CA PHE A 122 9.13 17.00 -0.11
C PHE A 122 10.62 16.71 -0.26
N THR A 123 11.05 15.63 0.36
CA THR A 123 12.46 15.20 0.36
C THR A 123 12.53 13.73 -0.02
N PHE A 124 13.46 13.37 -0.91
CA PHE A 124 13.74 11.99 -1.22
C PHE A 124 14.35 11.28 -0.01
N ILE A 125 13.70 10.24 0.49
CA ILE A 125 14.10 9.48 1.68
C ILE A 125 14.95 8.28 1.25
N LYS A 126 16.00 7.97 2.01
CA LYS A 126 16.86 6.81 1.74
C LYS A 126 16.08 5.51 1.90
N GLN A 127 16.42 4.50 1.11
CA GLN A 127 15.78 3.19 1.15
C GLN A 127 15.82 2.56 2.56
N SER A 128 16.94 2.73 3.29
CA SER A 128 17.09 2.21 4.65
C SER A 128 16.06 2.75 5.64
N ASP A 129 15.51 3.92 5.36
CA ASP A 129 14.56 4.62 6.23
C ASP A 129 13.10 4.39 5.82
N CYS A 130 12.89 3.80 4.62
CA CYS A 130 11.59 3.37 4.12
C CYS A 130 11.21 1.99 4.66
N THR A 131 11.20 1.82 5.99
CA THR A 131 10.80 0.57 6.63
C THR A 131 9.30 0.33 6.53
N PHE A 132 8.84 -0.92 6.61
CA PHE A 132 7.40 -1.23 6.59
C PHE A 132 6.65 -0.54 7.74
N ASP A 133 7.24 -0.47 8.93
CA ASP A 133 6.64 0.24 10.08
C ASP A 133 6.47 1.73 9.80
N ALA A 134 7.46 2.37 9.18
CA ALA A 134 7.39 3.78 8.80
C ALA A 134 6.34 4.02 7.71
N VAL A 135 6.26 3.12 6.73
CA VAL A 135 5.24 3.13 5.67
C VAL A 135 3.85 2.98 6.26
N ASP A 136 3.66 2.06 7.23
CA ASP A 136 2.37 1.87 7.90
C ASP A 136 1.90 3.11 8.64
N GLN A 137 2.78 3.73 9.41
CA GLN A 137 2.47 4.98 10.12
C GLN A 137 2.10 6.10 9.16
N ALA A 138 2.84 6.24 8.05
CA ALA A 138 2.56 7.24 7.03
C ALA A 138 1.22 6.98 6.32
N LEU A 139 0.87 5.71 6.04
CA LEU A 139 -0.42 5.33 5.47
C LEU A 139 -1.57 5.58 6.45
N GLU A 140 -1.38 5.32 7.75
CA GLU A 140 -2.39 5.61 8.77
C GLU A 140 -2.70 7.11 8.83
N GLU A 141 -1.69 7.98 8.82
CA GLU A 141 -1.89 9.43 8.80
C GLU A 141 -2.53 9.89 7.48
N LEU A 142 -2.09 9.35 6.34
CA LEU A 142 -2.70 9.64 5.05
C LEU A 142 -4.16 9.14 4.97
N GLY A 143 -4.48 8.04 5.65
CA GLY A 143 -5.85 7.51 5.78
C GLY A 143 -6.84 8.50 6.40
N LYS A 144 -6.37 9.38 7.29
CA LYS A 144 -7.14 10.46 7.92
C LYS A 144 -7.34 11.69 7.01
N SER A 145 -7.02 11.56 5.72
CA SER A 145 -7.07 12.66 4.76
C SER A 145 -8.37 12.68 3.95
N SER A 146 -8.69 13.86 3.42
CA SER A 146 -9.79 14.00 2.46
C SER A 146 -9.54 13.20 1.18
N GLY A 147 -10.61 12.80 0.49
CA GLY A 147 -10.50 12.07 -0.79
C GLY A 147 -9.67 12.80 -1.85
N ALA A 148 -9.67 14.13 -1.85
CA ALA A 148 -8.85 14.92 -2.75
C ALA A 148 -7.34 14.76 -2.48
N VAL A 149 -6.94 14.69 -1.20
CA VAL A 149 -5.55 14.45 -0.78
C VAL A 149 -5.12 13.04 -1.15
N LYS A 150 -5.93 12.04 -0.83
CA LYS A 150 -5.69 10.63 -1.19
C LYS A 150 -5.53 10.46 -2.70
N LYS A 151 -6.43 11.06 -3.49
CA LYS A 151 -6.36 11.05 -4.95
C LYS A 151 -5.08 11.69 -5.48
N SER A 152 -4.66 12.82 -4.91
CA SER A 152 -3.41 13.49 -5.31
C SER A 152 -2.19 12.62 -5.04
N PHE A 153 -2.13 11.95 -3.88
CA PHE A 153 -1.09 10.99 -3.56
C PHE A 153 -1.07 9.82 -4.55
N LEU A 154 -2.22 9.17 -4.78
CA LEU A 154 -2.30 8.01 -5.69
C LEU A 154 -1.93 8.39 -7.12
N ASN A 155 -2.29 9.60 -7.58
CA ASN A 155 -1.85 10.08 -8.88
C ASN A 155 -0.32 10.25 -8.93
N ALA A 156 0.30 10.81 -7.90
CA ALA A 156 1.76 10.92 -7.83
C ALA A 156 2.43 9.53 -7.80
N ALA A 157 1.89 8.59 -7.02
CA ALA A 157 2.35 7.21 -6.95
C ALA A 157 2.32 6.50 -8.31
N LEU A 158 1.23 6.67 -9.07
CA LEU A 158 1.12 6.12 -10.43
C LEU A 158 2.15 6.73 -11.39
N HIS A 159 2.44 8.03 -11.29
CA HIS A 159 3.48 8.66 -12.10
C HIS A 159 4.89 8.20 -11.74
N SER A 160 5.13 7.82 -10.47
CA SER A 160 6.40 7.23 -10.06
C SER A 160 6.70 5.93 -10.82
N ILE A 161 5.72 5.01 -10.87
CA ILE A 161 5.90 3.72 -11.55
C ILE A 161 5.79 3.79 -13.09
N ALA A 162 5.14 4.81 -13.62
CA ALA A 162 5.00 4.98 -15.07
C ALA A 162 6.18 5.73 -15.72
N GLN A 163 7.15 6.16 -14.95
CA GLN A 163 8.23 7.06 -15.40
C GLN A 163 9.11 6.42 -16.48
N ASP A 164 9.44 5.14 -16.36
CA ASP A 164 10.27 4.41 -17.33
C ASP A 164 9.46 3.80 -18.49
N GLY A 165 8.14 4.00 -18.52
CA GLY A 165 7.24 3.45 -19.52
C GLY A 165 6.96 1.95 -19.37
N ILE A 166 7.47 1.34 -18.31
CA ILE A 166 7.33 -0.08 -18.01
C ILE A 166 6.75 -0.21 -16.60
N SER A 167 5.44 -0.15 -16.45
CA SER A 167 4.83 -0.52 -15.17
C SER A 167 4.81 -2.04 -15.05
N ASN A 168 5.53 -2.58 -14.10
CA ASN A 168 5.46 -4.00 -13.79
C ASN A 168 4.30 -4.29 -12.81
N ARG A 169 3.97 -5.57 -12.69
CA ARG A 169 2.85 -6.01 -11.87
C ARG A 169 3.08 -5.77 -10.38
N GLU A 170 4.30 -5.97 -9.90
CA GLU A 170 4.65 -5.84 -8.49
C GLU A 170 4.51 -4.38 -8.03
N GLU A 171 4.93 -3.43 -8.86
CA GLU A 171 4.74 -2.00 -8.63
C GLU A 171 3.24 -1.63 -8.52
N MET A 172 2.43 -2.19 -9.40
CA MET A 172 0.99 -1.94 -9.38
C MET A 172 0.30 -2.58 -8.17
N GLU A 173 0.72 -3.78 -7.76
CA GLU A 173 0.22 -4.44 -6.55
C GLU A 173 0.57 -3.63 -5.30
N TRP A 174 1.75 -3.02 -5.25
CA TRP A 174 2.18 -2.12 -4.19
C TRP A 174 1.27 -0.89 -4.07
N ILE A 175 0.98 -0.21 -5.18
CA ILE A 175 0.07 0.93 -5.17
C ILE A 175 -1.35 0.52 -4.78
N ARG A 176 -1.82 -0.65 -5.22
CA ARG A 176 -3.12 -1.18 -4.79
C ARG A 176 -3.19 -1.43 -3.28
N ALA A 177 -2.13 -1.98 -2.69
CA ALA A 177 -2.05 -2.18 -1.26
C ALA A 177 -2.11 -0.86 -0.48
N MET A 178 -1.35 0.14 -0.92
CA MET A 178 -1.39 1.48 -0.32
C MET A 178 -2.78 2.13 -0.49
N ALA A 179 -3.38 2.01 -1.67
CA ALA A 179 -4.71 2.53 -1.95
C ALA A 179 -5.79 1.89 -1.07
N ALA A 180 -5.70 0.57 -0.85
CA ALA A 180 -6.56 -0.14 0.08
C ALA A 180 -6.34 0.34 1.52
N ALA A 181 -5.09 0.47 1.97
CA ALA A 181 -4.76 0.89 3.33
C ALA A 181 -5.27 2.30 3.69
N ILE A 182 -5.47 3.16 2.70
CA ILE A 182 -6.00 4.52 2.89
C ILE A 182 -7.49 4.66 2.56
N ASP A 183 -8.26 3.58 2.47
CA ASP A 183 -9.69 3.59 2.07
C ASP A 183 -9.94 4.32 0.75
N SER A 184 -9.11 4.11 -0.24
CA SER A 184 -9.23 4.71 -1.57
C SER A 184 -8.87 3.71 -2.67
N PRO A 185 -9.58 2.57 -2.75
CA PRO A 185 -9.20 1.47 -3.63
C PRO A 185 -9.19 1.91 -5.10
N LEU A 186 -8.16 1.47 -5.82
CA LEU A 186 -8.09 1.66 -7.26
C LEU A 186 -9.03 0.67 -7.96
N PRO A 187 -9.71 1.10 -9.04
CA PRO A 187 -10.50 0.17 -9.84
C PRO A 187 -9.60 -0.93 -10.42
N LEU A 188 -10.17 -2.13 -10.56
CA LEU A 188 -9.55 -3.23 -11.30
C LEU A 188 -9.38 -2.79 -12.76
N MET A 189 -8.15 -2.70 -13.23
CA MET A 189 -7.81 -2.46 -14.64
C MET A 189 -7.55 -3.79 -15.33
#